data_ad1bbee5ba74f627d5a74236e457621b
#
_entry.id   ad1bbee5ba74f627d5a74236e457621b
#
_cell.length_a   1.000
_cell.length_b   1.000
_cell.length_c   1.000
_cell.angle_alpha   90.00
_cell.angle_beta   90.00
_cell.angle_gamma   90.00
#
_symmetry.space_group_name_H-M   'P 1'
#
loop_
_entity.id
_entity.type
_entity.pdbx_description
1 polymer ?
#
loop_
_entity_poly.entity_id
_entity_poly.type
_entity_poly.pdbx_seq_one_letter_code
_entity_poly.pdbx_strand_id
1 'polypeptide(L)'
;MTKNTAILSKTVEILGEQAGYYLSHVCRTIDKKSLYLPGPDTVDRIWAESDRSVRTLGSLQWILSNGRLGGTGYVSILPVDQGIEHSAGASFAPNPAYFDPENIVRLAVEGGCNAVASTFGVLGAVARKYAHKIPFIVKINHNELLSYPNTNDQVLFGTVRDAWNMGAAAVGATIYFGSPESRRQLVEIARAFDLAHELGMATILWCYLRNEGFRKEGADYHASADLTGQADHLGVTIKADIVKQKLPSNNGGFRAVGFGKTSDKVYTELTSDHPIDLCRYQVANGYMGRVGLINSGGESRGASDLQEAVTTAVINKRAGGMGLISGRKAFQRPMKDGIALLHAIQDVYLDDEVTIA
;
A
#
# COMPACT_ATOMS: atom_id res chain seq x y z
N MET A 1 -1.37 15.50 -30.51
CA MET A 1 -1.98 14.98 -29.26
C MET A 1 -1.15 15.47 -28.08
N THR A 2 -1.76 16.06 -27.09
CA THR A 2 -1.08 16.42 -25.84
C THR A 2 -0.66 15.13 -25.11
N LYS A 3 0.40 15.20 -24.29
CA LYS A 3 0.92 14.05 -23.51
C LYS A 3 -0.18 13.35 -22.70
N ASN A 4 -1.10 14.12 -22.10
CA ASN A 4 -2.20 13.61 -21.28
C ASN A 4 -3.23 12.81 -22.11
N THR A 5 -3.60 13.27 -23.30
CA THR A 5 -4.51 12.54 -24.19
C THR A 5 -3.95 11.18 -24.60
N ALA A 6 -2.63 11.08 -24.81
CA ALA A 6 -1.97 9.81 -25.14
C ALA A 6 -1.94 8.84 -23.95
N ILE A 7 -1.79 9.33 -22.71
CA ILE A 7 -1.82 8.51 -21.49
C ILE A 7 -3.23 7.96 -21.22
N LEU A 8 -4.27 8.80 -21.30
CA LEU A 8 -5.65 8.36 -21.13
C LEU A 8 -6.03 7.30 -22.18
N SER A 9 -5.64 7.49 -23.44
CA SER A 9 -5.87 6.52 -24.50
C SER A 9 -5.26 5.14 -24.15
N LYS A 10 -4.05 5.13 -23.58
CA LYS A 10 -3.38 3.90 -23.15
C LYS A 10 -4.07 3.27 -21.94
N THR A 11 -4.51 4.07 -20.96
CA THR A 11 -5.28 3.58 -19.80
C THR A 11 -6.59 2.92 -20.25
N VAL A 12 -7.33 3.58 -21.16
CA VAL A 12 -8.57 3.04 -21.75
C VAL A 12 -8.30 1.73 -22.49
N GLU A 13 -7.25 1.68 -23.31
CA GLU A 13 -6.86 0.46 -24.04
C GLU A 13 -6.59 -0.72 -23.10
N ILE A 14 -5.83 -0.50 -22.02
CA ILE A 14 -5.49 -1.53 -21.03
C ILE A 14 -6.73 -1.98 -20.26
N LEU A 15 -7.63 -1.08 -19.89
CA LEU A 15 -8.89 -1.40 -19.20
C LEU A 15 -9.87 -2.15 -20.12
N GLY A 16 -9.80 -1.93 -21.45
CA GLY A 16 -10.68 -2.54 -22.43
C GLY A 16 -12.15 -2.24 -22.16
N GLU A 17 -13.00 -3.26 -22.22
CA GLU A 17 -14.45 -3.13 -22.00
C GLU A 17 -14.83 -2.57 -20.62
N GLN A 18 -13.95 -2.67 -19.63
CA GLN A 18 -14.18 -2.17 -18.28
C GLN A 18 -13.91 -0.65 -18.13
N ALA A 19 -13.37 0.00 -19.15
CA ALA A 19 -12.98 1.41 -19.08
C ALA A 19 -14.18 2.30 -18.68
N GLY A 20 -15.32 2.13 -19.33
CA GLY A 20 -16.55 2.88 -19.04
C GLY A 20 -17.00 2.69 -17.58
N TYR A 21 -16.98 1.44 -17.09
CA TYR A 21 -17.39 1.11 -15.72
C TYR A 21 -16.54 1.84 -14.67
N TYR A 22 -15.22 1.86 -14.84
CA TYR A 22 -14.33 2.49 -13.87
C TYR A 22 -14.17 4.01 -14.06
N LEU A 23 -14.07 4.49 -15.30
CA LEU A 23 -13.71 5.89 -15.56
C LEU A 23 -14.92 6.84 -15.52
N SER A 24 -16.15 6.36 -15.79
CA SER A 24 -17.35 7.21 -15.75
C SER A 24 -18.08 7.19 -14.40
N HIS A 25 -17.70 6.31 -13.48
CA HIS A 25 -18.37 6.20 -12.17
C HIS A 25 -18.32 7.51 -11.38
N VAL A 26 -19.42 7.84 -10.73
CA VAL A 26 -19.54 8.98 -9.80
C VAL A 26 -19.86 8.43 -8.42
N CYS A 27 -18.95 8.62 -7.48
CA CYS A 27 -19.16 8.23 -6.09
C CYS A 27 -20.22 9.10 -5.42
N ARG A 28 -21.28 8.46 -4.91
CA ARG A 28 -22.39 9.14 -4.22
C ARG A 28 -22.47 8.78 -2.74
N THR A 29 -21.54 7.98 -2.23
CA THR A 29 -21.55 7.50 -0.84
C THR A 29 -20.87 8.49 0.10
N ILE A 30 -19.60 8.80 -0.13
CA ILE A 30 -18.82 9.76 0.66
C ILE A 30 -18.34 10.86 -0.28
N ASP A 31 -18.76 12.10 -0.04
CA ASP A 31 -18.43 13.25 -0.89
C ASP A 31 -16.90 13.51 -0.84
N LYS A 32 -16.29 13.60 -2.02
CA LYS A 32 -14.87 13.94 -2.16
C LYS A 32 -14.47 15.27 -1.53
N LYS A 33 -15.41 16.21 -1.40
CA LYS A 33 -15.17 17.52 -0.75
C LYS A 33 -14.87 17.40 0.74
N SER A 34 -15.27 16.29 1.37
CA SER A 34 -14.98 16.02 2.79
C SER A 34 -13.64 15.32 2.99
N LEU A 35 -12.92 14.97 1.91
CA LEU A 35 -11.69 14.22 1.97
C LEU A 35 -10.44 15.13 1.90
N TYR A 36 -9.39 14.72 2.59
CA TYR A 36 -8.04 15.27 2.45
C TYR A 36 -7.33 14.55 1.31
N LEU A 37 -7.61 14.98 0.08
CA LEU A 37 -7.11 14.32 -1.13
C LEU A 37 -5.60 14.55 -1.32
N PRO A 38 -4.87 13.55 -1.90
CA PRO A 38 -3.47 13.76 -2.30
C PRO A 38 -3.30 14.92 -3.27
N GLY A 39 -2.22 15.67 -3.12
CA GLY A 39 -1.85 16.79 -3.97
C GLY A 39 -0.40 17.22 -3.76
N PRO A 40 0.11 18.16 -4.56
CA PRO A 40 1.49 18.64 -4.44
C PRO A 40 1.85 19.20 -3.07
N ASP A 41 0.85 19.68 -2.35
CA ASP A 41 0.91 20.32 -1.04
C ASP A 41 0.53 19.40 0.13
N THR A 42 0.51 18.09 -0.09
CA THR A 42 0.03 17.12 0.91
C THR A 42 0.76 17.23 2.24
N VAL A 43 2.09 17.42 2.24
CA VAL A 43 2.86 17.56 3.49
C VAL A 43 2.43 18.82 4.25
N ASP A 44 2.35 19.94 3.57
CA ASP A 44 2.03 21.24 4.20
C ASP A 44 0.58 21.31 4.68
N ARG A 45 -0.34 20.81 3.88
CA ARG A 45 -1.78 20.90 4.15
C ARG A 45 -2.29 19.85 5.14
N ILE A 46 -1.64 18.69 5.22
CA ILE A 46 -2.14 17.56 6.02
C ILE A 46 -1.21 17.27 7.19
N TRP A 47 0.04 16.93 6.91
CA TRP A 47 0.95 16.45 7.97
C TRP A 47 1.59 17.56 8.78
N ALA A 48 1.80 18.75 8.23
CA ALA A 48 2.32 19.89 8.98
C ALA A 48 1.36 20.38 10.10
N GLU A 49 0.06 20.04 9.96
CA GLU A 49 -0.93 20.32 11.01
C GLU A 49 -1.10 19.19 12.04
N SER A 50 -0.26 18.14 11.93
CA SER A 50 -0.27 16.99 12.83
C SER A 50 0.82 17.12 13.92
N ASP A 51 0.98 16.06 14.73
CA ASP A 51 2.03 15.95 15.74
C ASP A 51 3.39 15.47 15.18
N ARG A 52 3.58 15.46 13.86
CA ARG A 52 4.82 15.01 13.21
C ARG A 52 5.95 16.04 13.39
N SER A 53 7.14 15.53 13.76
CA SER A 53 8.33 16.39 13.86
C SER A 53 8.74 16.93 12.49
N VAL A 54 9.47 18.05 12.46
CA VAL A 54 10.01 18.61 11.21
C VAL A 54 10.90 17.63 10.44
N ARG A 55 11.54 16.68 11.13
CA ARG A 55 12.34 15.63 10.49
C ARG A 55 11.45 14.58 9.83
N THR A 56 10.35 14.19 10.49
CA THR A 56 9.35 13.28 9.90
C THR A 56 8.69 13.92 8.68
N LEU A 57 8.35 15.22 8.73
CA LEU A 57 7.85 15.95 7.55
C LEU A 57 8.86 15.93 6.40
N GLY A 58 10.16 16.10 6.71
CA GLY A 58 11.22 15.99 5.70
C GLY A 58 11.30 14.60 5.05
N SER A 59 11.14 13.53 5.83
CA SER A 59 11.13 12.15 5.32
C SER A 59 9.89 11.89 4.45
N LEU A 60 8.71 12.35 4.87
CA LEU A 60 7.48 12.27 4.08
C LEU A 60 7.61 13.05 2.77
N GLN A 61 8.16 14.28 2.84
CA GLN A 61 8.40 15.09 1.64
C GLN A 61 9.40 14.41 0.69
N TRP A 62 10.45 13.78 1.21
CA TRP A 62 11.40 13.06 0.37
C TRP A 62 10.73 11.90 -0.38
N ILE A 63 9.90 11.09 0.30
CA ILE A 63 9.11 10.04 -0.36
C ILE A 63 8.20 10.61 -1.44
N LEU A 64 7.48 11.70 -1.15
CA LEU A 64 6.55 12.33 -2.08
C LEU A 64 7.22 13.09 -3.23
N SER A 65 8.50 13.45 -3.10
CA SER A 65 9.25 14.19 -4.13
C SER A 65 10.07 13.28 -5.04
N ASN A 66 10.22 12.00 -4.72
CA ASN A 66 11.06 11.08 -5.48
C ASN A 66 10.28 10.34 -6.57
N GLY A 67 10.98 9.87 -7.61
CA GLY A 67 10.44 9.05 -8.68
C GLY A 67 9.55 9.81 -9.68
N ARG A 68 8.85 9.05 -10.54
CA ARG A 68 8.01 9.63 -11.61
C ARG A 68 6.78 10.37 -11.08
N LEU A 69 6.29 9.99 -9.91
CA LEU A 69 5.16 10.66 -9.26
C LEU A 69 5.59 11.79 -8.33
N GLY A 70 6.89 12.13 -8.30
CA GLY A 70 7.42 13.20 -7.47
C GLY A 70 6.68 14.52 -7.65
N GLY A 71 6.24 15.14 -6.54
CA GLY A 71 5.52 16.41 -6.55
C GLY A 71 4.02 16.33 -6.89
N THR A 72 3.44 15.14 -7.07
CA THR A 72 2.00 14.97 -7.34
C THR A 72 1.16 14.72 -6.09
N GLY A 73 1.79 14.33 -4.98
CA GLY A 73 1.13 13.81 -3.78
C GLY A 73 0.77 12.33 -3.86
N TYR A 74 0.98 11.68 -5.00
CA TYR A 74 0.81 10.24 -5.16
C TYR A 74 2.13 9.48 -4.99
N VAL A 75 2.05 8.18 -4.63
CA VAL A 75 3.21 7.31 -4.46
C VAL A 75 3.09 6.00 -5.23
N SER A 76 4.21 5.56 -5.79
CA SER A 76 4.42 4.23 -6.35
C SER A 76 5.58 3.59 -5.59
N ILE A 77 5.30 2.50 -4.87
CA ILE A 77 6.28 1.82 -4.03
C ILE A 77 6.53 0.41 -4.56
N LEU A 78 7.80 0.00 -4.68
CA LEU A 78 8.15 -1.38 -4.96
C LEU A 78 8.42 -2.12 -3.65
N PRO A 79 7.56 -3.08 -3.21
CA PRO A 79 7.83 -3.90 -2.05
C PRO A 79 8.45 -5.24 -2.49
N VAL A 80 9.56 -5.62 -1.90
CA VAL A 80 10.15 -6.95 -2.04
C VAL A 80 10.63 -7.44 -0.68
N ASP A 81 9.71 -7.99 0.10
CA ASP A 81 9.96 -8.61 1.40
C ASP A 81 9.84 -10.15 1.34
N GLN A 82 9.91 -10.69 0.14
CA GLN A 82 9.87 -12.13 -0.13
C GLN A 82 11.13 -12.83 0.41
N GLY A 83 10.98 -14.13 0.63
CA GLY A 83 12.01 -14.96 1.25
C GLY A 83 11.80 -15.13 2.76
N ILE A 84 10.84 -14.43 3.37
CA ILE A 84 10.48 -14.54 4.79
C ILE A 84 9.01 -14.93 4.94
N GLU A 85 8.09 -14.09 4.47
CA GLU A 85 6.64 -14.36 4.54
C GLU A 85 6.14 -15.29 3.43
N HIS A 86 6.87 -15.35 2.34
CA HIS A 86 6.69 -16.26 1.22
C HIS A 86 8.01 -16.92 0.92
N SER A 87 8.00 -18.19 0.51
CA SER A 87 9.21 -18.91 0.14
C SER A 87 10.05 -18.11 -0.88
N ALA A 88 11.35 -17.99 -0.62
CA ALA A 88 12.29 -17.37 -1.54
C ALA A 88 12.28 -18.07 -2.90
N GLY A 89 12.24 -19.40 -2.90
CA GLY A 89 12.16 -20.21 -4.11
C GLY A 89 10.92 -19.87 -4.94
N ALA A 90 9.73 -19.89 -4.34
CA ALA A 90 8.50 -19.56 -5.06
C ALA A 90 8.48 -18.10 -5.55
N SER A 91 9.12 -17.20 -4.81
CA SER A 91 9.12 -15.78 -5.14
C SER A 91 10.08 -15.42 -6.26
N PHE A 92 11.31 -15.97 -6.24
CA PHE A 92 12.39 -15.58 -7.13
C PHE A 92 12.70 -16.60 -8.25
N ALA A 93 12.20 -17.85 -8.20
CA ALA A 93 12.36 -18.79 -9.28
C ALA A 93 11.85 -18.29 -10.66
N PRO A 94 10.74 -17.52 -10.74
CA PRO A 94 10.31 -16.96 -12.02
C PRO A 94 11.33 -16.01 -12.66
N ASN A 95 12.13 -15.31 -11.84
CA ASN A 95 13.26 -14.49 -12.30
C ASN A 95 14.40 -14.53 -11.26
N PRO A 96 15.34 -15.48 -11.39
CA PRO A 96 16.43 -15.67 -10.42
C PRO A 96 17.37 -14.47 -10.23
N ALA A 97 17.39 -13.54 -11.16
CA ALA A 97 18.19 -12.31 -11.02
C ALA A 97 17.82 -11.51 -9.75
N TYR A 98 16.59 -11.66 -9.25
CA TYR A 98 16.14 -10.95 -8.05
C TYR A 98 16.50 -11.64 -6.72
N PHE A 99 17.24 -12.75 -6.74
CA PHE A 99 17.97 -13.18 -5.55
C PHE A 99 19.08 -12.18 -5.16
N ASP A 100 19.55 -11.38 -6.13
CA ASP A 100 20.49 -10.29 -5.87
C ASP A 100 19.74 -9.04 -5.37
N PRO A 101 20.01 -8.57 -4.13
CA PRO A 101 19.40 -7.34 -3.58
C PRO A 101 19.57 -6.11 -4.46
N GLU A 102 20.70 -6.00 -5.18
CA GLU A 102 20.95 -4.85 -6.05
C GLU A 102 19.93 -4.75 -7.18
N ASN A 103 19.54 -5.87 -7.79
CA ASN A 103 18.56 -5.88 -8.85
C ASN A 103 17.16 -5.47 -8.37
N ILE A 104 16.83 -5.76 -7.10
CA ILE A 104 15.58 -5.30 -6.49
C ILE A 104 15.55 -3.77 -6.42
N VAL A 105 16.61 -3.17 -5.88
CA VAL A 105 16.66 -1.70 -5.73
C VAL A 105 16.80 -1.02 -7.09
N ARG A 106 17.54 -1.61 -8.03
CA ARG A 106 17.62 -1.12 -9.41
C ARG A 106 16.25 -1.10 -10.09
N LEU A 107 15.44 -2.15 -9.93
CA LEU A 107 14.08 -2.16 -10.47
C LEU A 107 13.25 -0.98 -9.94
N ALA A 108 13.37 -0.67 -8.64
CA ALA A 108 12.65 0.46 -8.06
C ALA A 108 13.13 1.80 -8.63
N VAL A 109 14.45 1.99 -8.76
CA VAL A 109 15.06 3.23 -9.30
C VAL A 109 14.72 3.39 -10.77
N GLU A 110 14.99 2.38 -11.61
CA GLU A 110 14.76 2.41 -13.05
C GLU A 110 13.24 2.43 -13.38
N GLY A 111 12.42 1.80 -12.53
CA GLY A 111 10.96 1.86 -12.59
C GLY A 111 10.36 3.17 -12.09
N GLY A 112 11.19 4.13 -11.66
CA GLY A 112 10.72 5.46 -11.24
C GLY A 112 9.83 5.45 -10.01
N CYS A 113 10.04 4.49 -9.08
CA CYS A 113 9.28 4.42 -7.85
C CYS A 113 9.65 5.54 -6.87
N ASN A 114 8.70 5.97 -6.05
CA ASN A 114 8.93 6.93 -4.97
C ASN A 114 9.81 6.33 -3.86
N ALA A 115 9.65 5.03 -3.59
CA ALA A 115 10.40 4.34 -2.56
C ALA A 115 10.53 2.85 -2.88
N VAL A 116 11.47 2.18 -2.22
CA VAL A 116 11.60 0.73 -2.19
C VAL A 116 11.40 0.24 -0.76
N ALA A 117 10.48 -0.72 -0.58
CA ALA A 117 10.21 -1.34 0.72
C ALA A 117 10.78 -2.77 0.74
N SER A 118 11.68 -3.07 1.69
CA SER A 118 12.26 -4.39 1.78
C SER A 118 12.77 -4.70 3.20
N THR A 119 13.43 -5.84 3.35
CA THR A 119 13.99 -6.34 4.59
C THR A 119 15.30 -5.64 4.96
N PHE A 120 15.71 -5.78 6.22
CA PHE A 120 17.03 -5.32 6.67
C PHE A 120 18.17 -5.90 5.83
N GLY A 121 18.11 -7.21 5.50
CA GLY A 121 19.14 -7.87 4.73
C GLY A 121 19.27 -7.31 3.31
N VAL A 122 18.16 -7.16 2.62
CA VAL A 122 18.14 -6.64 1.24
C VAL A 122 18.63 -5.21 1.19
N LEU A 123 18.06 -4.31 1.99
CA LEU A 123 18.42 -2.89 1.94
C LEU A 123 19.80 -2.63 2.53
N GLY A 124 20.19 -3.36 3.59
CA GLY A 124 21.51 -3.25 4.21
C GLY A 124 22.65 -3.62 3.28
N ALA A 125 22.47 -4.66 2.45
CA ALA A 125 23.48 -5.10 1.49
C ALA A 125 23.85 -4.00 0.48
N VAL A 126 22.96 -3.05 0.20
CA VAL A 126 23.13 -2.02 -0.85
C VAL A 126 22.98 -0.59 -0.35
N ALA A 127 22.85 -0.37 0.97
CA ALA A 127 22.52 0.92 1.57
C ALA A 127 23.50 2.04 1.15
N ARG A 128 24.81 1.81 1.22
CA ARG A 128 25.82 2.82 0.84
C ARG A 128 25.69 3.28 -0.61
N LYS A 129 25.24 2.40 -1.50
CA LYS A 129 25.13 2.66 -2.93
C LYS A 129 23.82 3.37 -3.30
N TYR A 130 22.74 3.14 -2.53
CA TYR A 130 21.39 3.50 -2.95
C TYR A 130 20.58 4.34 -1.96
N ALA A 131 20.90 4.36 -0.65
CA ALA A 131 20.10 5.07 0.35
C ALA A 131 19.95 6.57 0.11
N HIS A 132 20.86 7.18 -0.66
CA HIS A 132 20.80 8.58 -1.08
C HIS A 132 20.12 8.80 -2.43
N LYS A 133 19.73 7.74 -3.13
CA LYS A 133 19.14 7.79 -4.49
C LYS A 133 17.64 7.53 -4.49
N ILE A 134 17.17 6.72 -3.56
CA ILE A 134 15.77 6.35 -3.42
C ILE A 134 15.43 6.17 -1.94
N PRO A 135 14.29 6.71 -1.46
CA PRO A 135 13.82 6.49 -0.10
C PRO A 135 13.70 5.00 0.22
N PHE A 136 14.32 4.56 1.33
CA PHE A 136 14.16 3.21 1.86
C PHE A 136 13.02 3.17 2.86
N ILE A 137 12.14 2.17 2.71
CA ILE A 137 11.14 1.76 3.70
C ILE A 137 11.61 0.42 4.25
N VAL A 138 12.21 0.42 5.43
CA VAL A 138 12.71 -0.83 6.04
C VAL A 138 11.55 -1.51 6.77
N LYS A 139 11.16 -2.69 6.29
CA LYS A 139 10.16 -3.51 6.96
C LYS A 139 10.79 -4.23 8.15
N ILE A 140 10.33 -3.89 9.37
CA ILE A 140 10.98 -4.30 10.62
C ILE A 140 10.47 -5.63 11.17
N ASN A 141 9.29 -6.10 10.77
CA ASN A 141 8.72 -7.36 11.22
C ASN A 141 8.21 -8.22 10.07
N HIS A 142 8.20 -9.52 10.29
CA HIS A 142 7.78 -10.52 9.32
C HIS A 142 7.19 -11.74 10.00
N ASN A 143 6.32 -12.47 9.28
CA ASN A 143 5.92 -13.81 9.64
C ASN A 143 7.05 -14.78 9.21
N GLU A 144 7.65 -15.45 10.18
CA GLU A 144 8.70 -16.47 9.93
C GLU A 144 8.06 -17.74 9.32
N LEU A 145 8.38 -17.99 8.06
CA LEU A 145 7.69 -19.00 7.24
C LEU A 145 7.95 -20.45 7.69
N LEU A 146 9.10 -20.73 8.33
CA LEU A 146 9.49 -22.08 8.72
C LEU A 146 8.82 -22.53 10.02
N SER A 147 8.23 -21.61 10.79
CA SER A 147 7.44 -21.95 11.97
C SER A 147 6.16 -22.66 11.57
N TYR A 148 6.00 -23.91 11.98
CA TYR A 148 4.85 -24.75 11.65
C TYR A 148 4.23 -25.36 12.91
N PRO A 149 2.89 -25.34 13.06
CA PRO A 149 1.91 -24.70 12.17
C PRO A 149 2.02 -23.17 12.20
N ASN A 150 1.75 -22.51 11.05
CA ASN A 150 1.81 -21.06 10.97
C ASN A 150 0.69 -20.42 11.79
N THR A 151 1.04 -19.64 12.79
CA THR A 151 0.11 -18.94 13.70
C THR A 151 -0.22 -17.53 13.24
N ASN A 152 0.23 -17.12 12.05
CA ASN A 152 0.12 -15.75 11.56
C ASN A 152 0.76 -14.74 12.53
N ASP A 153 1.93 -15.09 13.05
CA ASP A 153 2.71 -14.20 13.90
C ASP A 153 3.64 -13.30 13.08
N GLN A 154 3.77 -12.07 13.53
CA GLN A 154 4.72 -11.09 12.99
C GLN A 154 5.74 -10.80 14.09
N VAL A 155 6.99 -11.15 13.87
CA VAL A 155 8.08 -10.93 14.83
C VAL A 155 9.06 -9.89 14.31
N LEU A 156 9.69 -9.14 15.21
CA LEU A 156 10.70 -8.14 14.85
C LEU A 156 11.98 -8.83 14.38
N PHE A 157 12.48 -8.45 13.21
CA PHE A 157 13.76 -8.92 12.64
C PHE A 157 14.90 -7.92 12.83
N GLY A 158 14.62 -6.77 13.37
CA GLY A 158 15.57 -5.72 13.68
C GLY A 158 14.91 -4.55 14.40
N THR A 159 15.68 -3.55 14.76
CA THR A 159 15.20 -2.39 15.50
C THR A 159 14.94 -1.20 14.59
N VAL A 160 14.11 -0.28 15.05
CA VAL A 160 13.88 1.02 14.39
C VAL A 160 15.19 1.80 14.24
N ARG A 161 16.07 1.70 15.23
CA ARG A 161 17.39 2.37 15.21
C ARG A 161 18.32 1.78 14.14
N ASP A 162 18.23 0.48 13.89
CA ASP A 162 19.01 -0.14 12.80
C ASP A 162 18.52 0.37 11.43
N ALA A 163 17.20 0.53 11.26
CA ALA A 163 16.64 1.13 10.06
C ALA A 163 17.10 2.58 9.89
N TRP A 164 17.10 3.37 10.97
CA TRP A 164 17.59 4.73 10.94
C TRP A 164 19.09 4.83 10.58
N ASN A 165 19.91 3.97 11.18
CA ASN A 165 21.36 3.90 10.87
C ASN A 165 21.63 3.52 9.41
N MET A 166 20.71 2.82 8.76
CA MET A 166 20.77 2.45 7.34
C MET A 166 20.39 3.61 6.41
N GLY A 167 19.90 4.72 6.95
CA GLY A 167 19.42 5.86 6.17
C GLY A 167 17.99 5.72 5.66
N ALA A 168 17.15 4.96 6.36
CA ALA A 168 15.75 4.79 5.98
C ALA A 168 14.98 6.11 6.11
N ALA A 169 14.12 6.39 5.13
CA ALA A 169 13.14 7.46 5.19
C ALA A 169 11.89 7.05 5.98
N ALA A 170 11.60 5.74 6.02
CA ALA A 170 10.46 5.20 6.73
C ALA A 170 10.73 3.81 7.29
N VAL A 171 9.99 3.44 8.32
CA VAL A 171 9.82 2.05 8.74
C VAL A 171 8.48 1.52 8.24
N GLY A 172 8.49 0.27 7.78
CA GLY A 172 7.30 -0.47 7.43
C GLY A 172 7.07 -1.61 8.43
N ALA A 173 5.83 -1.92 8.72
CA ALA A 173 5.48 -3.05 9.56
C ALA A 173 4.17 -3.71 9.09
N THR A 174 3.96 -4.96 9.47
CA THR A 174 2.69 -5.66 9.29
C THR A 174 2.07 -5.93 10.65
N ILE A 175 0.77 -5.69 10.77
CA ILE A 175 -0.04 -6.29 11.83
C ILE A 175 -1.06 -7.23 11.19
N TYR A 176 -1.11 -8.46 11.67
CA TYR A 176 -2.15 -9.42 11.35
C TYR A 176 -3.30 -9.27 12.33
N PHE A 177 -4.13 -8.25 12.10
CA PHE A 177 -5.28 -7.96 12.95
C PHE A 177 -6.22 -9.17 13.05
N GLY A 178 -6.64 -9.48 14.27
CA GLY A 178 -7.50 -10.61 14.57
C GLY A 178 -6.79 -11.95 14.70
N SER A 179 -5.48 -12.06 14.45
CA SER A 179 -4.69 -13.26 14.76
C SER A 179 -4.55 -13.43 16.28
N PRO A 180 -4.18 -14.62 16.78
CA PRO A 180 -3.89 -14.83 18.20
C PRO A 180 -2.86 -13.83 18.75
N GLU A 181 -1.89 -13.43 17.92
CA GLU A 181 -0.77 -12.54 18.27
C GLU A 181 -1.06 -11.05 18.01
N SER A 182 -2.25 -10.72 17.52
CA SER A 182 -2.62 -9.36 17.12
C SER A 182 -2.36 -8.30 18.20
N ARG A 183 -2.67 -8.61 19.45
CA ARG A 183 -2.51 -7.69 20.59
C ARG A 183 -1.05 -7.38 20.88
N ARG A 184 -0.18 -8.39 20.82
CA ARG A 184 1.25 -8.24 21.01
C ARG A 184 1.85 -7.41 19.86
N GLN A 185 1.54 -7.77 18.62
CA GLN A 185 1.97 -7.03 17.43
C GLN A 185 1.57 -5.56 17.49
N LEU A 186 0.35 -5.26 17.92
CA LEU A 186 -0.14 -3.89 18.06
C LEU A 186 0.69 -3.08 19.05
N VAL A 187 1.02 -3.64 20.21
CA VAL A 187 1.85 -2.96 21.23
C VAL A 187 3.27 -2.75 20.74
N GLU A 188 3.87 -3.76 20.10
CA GLU A 188 5.23 -3.67 19.55
C GLU A 188 5.33 -2.61 18.46
N ILE A 189 4.38 -2.60 17.53
CA ILE A 189 4.42 -1.66 16.40
C ILE A 189 4.05 -0.23 16.82
N ALA A 190 3.13 -0.06 17.78
CA ALA A 190 2.85 1.26 18.34
C ALA A 190 4.13 1.90 18.94
N ARG A 191 4.92 1.12 19.70
CA ARG A 191 6.22 1.58 20.24
C ARG A 191 7.25 1.83 19.15
N ALA A 192 7.29 0.97 18.14
CA ALA A 192 8.21 1.13 17.02
C ALA A 192 7.90 2.40 16.20
N PHE A 193 6.63 2.70 15.98
CA PHE A 193 6.19 3.90 15.25
C PHE A 193 6.45 5.17 16.04
N ASP A 194 6.26 5.16 17.35
CA ASP A 194 6.61 6.28 18.22
C ASP A 194 8.11 6.60 18.13
N LEU A 195 8.97 5.58 18.25
CA LEU A 195 10.42 5.74 18.08
C LEU A 195 10.81 6.16 16.65
N ALA A 196 10.10 5.69 15.62
CA ALA A 196 10.37 6.10 14.24
C ALA A 196 10.11 7.61 14.05
N HIS A 197 9.01 8.12 14.57
CA HIS A 197 8.70 9.55 14.54
C HIS A 197 9.69 10.39 15.38
N GLU A 198 10.12 9.89 16.54
CA GLU A 198 11.18 10.53 17.35
C GLU A 198 12.48 10.67 16.54
N LEU A 199 12.85 9.63 15.79
CA LEU A 199 14.05 9.62 14.94
C LEU A 199 13.85 10.33 13.59
N GLY A 200 12.65 10.81 13.29
CA GLY A 200 12.34 11.56 12.09
C GLY A 200 12.02 10.72 10.85
N MET A 201 11.67 9.44 11.02
CA MET A 201 11.21 8.57 9.94
C MET A 201 9.69 8.56 9.85
N ALA A 202 9.17 8.37 8.63
CA ALA A 202 7.76 8.11 8.40
C ALA A 202 7.39 6.66 8.77
N THR A 203 6.09 6.38 8.90
CA THR A 203 5.59 5.05 9.30
C THR A 203 4.55 4.53 8.30
N ILE A 204 4.72 3.29 7.86
CA ILE A 204 3.82 2.64 6.90
C ILE A 204 3.37 1.30 7.45
N LEU A 205 2.06 1.11 7.59
CA LEU A 205 1.50 -0.12 8.14
C LEU A 205 0.77 -0.96 7.08
N TRP A 206 1.15 -2.22 6.99
CA TRP A 206 0.39 -3.26 6.29
C TRP A 206 -0.74 -3.73 7.20
N CYS A 207 -1.96 -3.26 6.97
CA CYS A 207 -3.15 -3.54 7.79
C CYS A 207 -3.86 -4.81 7.31
N TYR A 208 -3.30 -5.98 7.60
CA TYR A 208 -3.89 -7.22 7.14
C TYR A 208 -4.73 -7.91 8.22
N LEU A 209 -5.82 -8.54 7.79
CA LEU A 209 -6.65 -9.37 8.65
C LEU A 209 -6.18 -10.82 8.59
N ARG A 210 -6.10 -11.47 9.76
CA ARG A 210 -5.84 -12.90 9.88
C ARG A 210 -6.60 -13.44 11.08
N ASN A 211 -7.79 -13.97 10.83
CA ASN A 211 -8.64 -14.60 11.84
C ASN A 211 -9.38 -15.75 11.21
N GLU A 212 -9.24 -16.95 11.75
CA GLU A 212 -9.93 -18.14 11.22
C GLU A 212 -11.46 -17.99 11.29
N GLY A 213 -11.99 -17.25 12.27
CA GLY A 213 -13.41 -16.94 12.38
C GLY A 213 -13.94 -16.02 11.26
N PHE A 214 -13.08 -15.43 10.45
CA PHE A 214 -13.48 -14.64 9.26
C PHE A 214 -13.65 -15.50 8.00
N ARG A 215 -13.55 -16.81 8.14
CA ARG A 215 -14.00 -17.79 7.15
C ARG A 215 -15.20 -18.51 7.68
N LYS A 216 -16.32 -18.43 7.00
CA LYS A 216 -17.58 -19.01 7.44
C LYS A 216 -18.35 -19.53 6.23
N GLU A 217 -18.82 -20.79 6.30
CA GLU A 217 -19.67 -21.41 5.28
C GLU A 217 -19.06 -21.32 3.84
N GLY A 218 -17.73 -21.45 3.76
CA GLY A 218 -17.02 -21.41 2.49
C GLY A 218 -16.71 -20.01 1.96
N ALA A 219 -17.19 -18.94 2.61
CA ALA A 219 -16.87 -17.56 2.25
C ALA A 219 -15.70 -17.01 3.08
N ASP A 220 -14.90 -16.13 2.45
CA ASP A 220 -13.76 -15.44 3.06
C ASP A 220 -14.09 -13.94 3.23
N TYR A 221 -14.17 -13.49 4.46
CA TYR A 221 -14.51 -12.10 4.83
C TYR A 221 -13.29 -11.21 5.12
N HIS A 222 -12.06 -11.71 4.95
CA HIS A 222 -10.84 -10.92 5.22
C HIS A 222 -10.68 -9.69 4.31
N ALA A 223 -11.43 -9.58 3.22
CA ALA A 223 -11.46 -8.41 2.37
C ALA A 223 -12.77 -7.60 2.47
N SER A 224 -13.63 -7.88 3.45
CA SER A 224 -14.87 -7.13 3.63
C SER A 224 -14.60 -5.64 3.88
N ALA A 225 -15.46 -4.76 3.37
CA ALA A 225 -15.26 -3.32 3.45
C ALA A 225 -15.17 -2.81 4.90
N ASP A 226 -16.08 -3.25 5.79
CA ASP A 226 -16.08 -2.85 7.20
C ASP A 226 -14.92 -3.43 8.00
N LEU A 227 -14.52 -4.69 7.74
CA LEU A 227 -13.39 -5.33 8.41
C LEU A 227 -12.04 -4.70 7.98
N THR A 228 -11.85 -4.46 6.68
CA THR A 228 -10.63 -3.79 6.20
C THR A 228 -10.58 -2.33 6.63
N GLY A 229 -11.70 -1.61 6.59
CA GLY A 229 -11.79 -0.26 7.12
C GLY A 229 -11.46 -0.21 8.62
N GLN A 230 -11.96 -1.17 9.41
CA GLN A 230 -11.62 -1.26 10.84
C GLN A 230 -10.12 -1.52 11.06
N ALA A 231 -9.49 -2.38 10.23
CA ALA A 231 -8.05 -2.62 10.30
C ALA A 231 -7.24 -1.36 9.98
N ASP A 232 -7.67 -0.59 8.96
CA ASP A 232 -7.05 0.69 8.64
C ASP A 232 -7.20 1.68 9.79
N HIS A 233 -8.40 1.76 10.40
CA HIS A 233 -8.66 2.65 11.55
C HIS A 233 -7.82 2.30 12.78
N LEU A 234 -7.55 1.03 13.03
CA LEU A 234 -6.59 0.61 14.07
C LEU A 234 -5.16 1.03 13.71
N GLY A 235 -4.76 0.91 12.44
CA GLY A 235 -3.46 1.33 11.97
C GLY A 235 -3.21 2.83 12.12
N VAL A 236 -4.19 3.66 11.76
CA VAL A 236 -4.05 5.11 11.94
C VAL A 236 -4.06 5.53 13.41
N THR A 237 -4.75 4.77 14.26
CA THR A 237 -4.77 5.01 15.73
C THR A 237 -3.38 4.85 16.36
N ILE A 238 -2.53 3.97 15.84
CA ILE A 238 -1.13 3.82 16.28
C ILE A 238 -0.15 4.68 15.49
N LYS A 239 -0.65 5.74 14.86
CA LYS A 239 0.14 6.77 14.17
C LYS A 239 0.84 6.30 12.88
N ALA A 240 0.25 5.40 12.12
CA ALA A 240 0.69 5.19 10.74
C ALA A 240 0.47 6.47 9.90
N ASP A 241 1.47 6.87 9.10
CA ASP A 241 1.35 7.97 8.13
C ASP A 241 0.71 7.50 6.82
N ILE A 242 0.97 6.24 6.47
CA ILE A 242 0.39 5.57 5.32
C ILE A 242 -0.04 4.17 5.74
N VAL A 243 -1.23 3.76 5.32
CA VAL A 243 -1.74 2.40 5.49
C VAL A 243 -1.79 1.67 4.15
N LYS A 244 -1.38 0.40 4.17
CA LYS A 244 -1.50 -0.51 3.03
C LYS A 244 -2.62 -1.49 3.27
N GLN A 245 -3.56 -1.57 2.32
CA GLN A 245 -4.69 -2.48 2.39
C GLN A 245 -4.95 -3.18 1.05
N LYS A 246 -5.65 -4.31 1.08
CA LYS A 246 -6.25 -4.92 -0.12
C LYS A 246 -7.46 -4.12 -0.57
N LEU A 247 -7.80 -4.19 -1.86
CA LEU A 247 -9.09 -3.68 -2.32
C LEU A 247 -10.22 -4.42 -1.58
N PRO A 248 -11.23 -3.70 -1.10
CA PRO A 248 -12.32 -4.29 -0.32
C PRO A 248 -13.39 -4.93 -1.19
N SER A 249 -14.19 -5.79 -0.57
CA SER A 249 -15.36 -6.42 -1.17
C SER A 249 -16.63 -6.13 -0.37
N ASN A 250 -17.76 -6.12 -1.05
CA ASN A 250 -19.08 -6.01 -0.43
C ASN A 250 -19.66 -7.42 -0.23
N ASN A 251 -19.43 -7.99 0.96
CA ASN A 251 -19.90 -9.35 1.30
C ASN A 251 -20.48 -9.48 2.71
N GLY A 252 -20.80 -8.37 3.37
CA GLY A 252 -21.50 -8.33 4.65
C GLY A 252 -20.62 -8.34 5.92
N GLY A 253 -19.32 -8.58 5.81
CA GLY A 253 -18.33 -8.40 6.87
C GLY A 253 -18.76 -8.83 8.28
N PHE A 254 -18.76 -7.91 9.26
CA PHE A 254 -19.15 -8.17 10.64
C PHE A 254 -20.51 -8.85 10.79
N ARG A 255 -21.48 -8.47 9.95
CA ARG A 255 -22.84 -9.07 9.98
C ARG A 255 -22.82 -10.53 9.55
N ALA A 256 -22.11 -10.83 8.47
CA ALA A 256 -22.03 -12.19 7.94
C ALA A 256 -21.27 -13.13 8.87
N VAL A 257 -20.16 -12.67 9.49
CA VAL A 257 -19.42 -13.49 10.47
C VAL A 257 -20.16 -13.60 11.80
N GLY A 258 -21.11 -12.69 12.10
CA GLY A 258 -21.84 -12.69 13.37
C GLY A 258 -20.98 -12.23 14.56
N PHE A 259 -19.96 -11.44 14.32
CA PHE A 259 -19.02 -10.92 15.31
C PHE A 259 -18.98 -9.39 15.29
N GLY A 260 -18.86 -8.79 16.49
CA GLY A 260 -18.78 -7.34 16.61
C GLY A 260 -20.10 -6.64 16.28
N LYS A 261 -20.06 -5.32 16.26
CA LYS A 261 -21.19 -4.48 15.87
C LYS A 261 -20.71 -3.51 14.79
N THR A 262 -21.43 -3.46 13.67
CA THR A 262 -21.28 -2.43 12.65
C THR A 262 -22.63 -1.77 12.39
N SER A 263 -22.61 -0.57 11.84
CA SER A 263 -23.84 0.08 11.37
C SER A 263 -24.26 -0.47 10.02
N ASP A 264 -25.54 -0.68 9.81
CA ASP A 264 -26.09 -1.05 8.52
C ASP A 264 -25.74 -0.01 7.44
N LYS A 265 -25.56 1.25 7.83
CA LYS A 265 -25.14 2.34 6.96
C LYS A 265 -23.84 2.09 6.21
N VAL A 266 -22.95 1.24 6.72
CA VAL A 266 -21.73 0.88 5.98
C VAL A 266 -22.09 0.32 4.62
N TYR A 267 -23.08 -0.56 4.53
CA TYR A 267 -23.48 -1.25 3.31
C TYR A 267 -24.68 -0.62 2.60
N THR A 268 -25.41 0.32 3.25
CA THR A 268 -26.58 0.97 2.66
C THR A 268 -26.33 2.41 2.22
N GLU A 269 -25.36 3.11 2.84
CA GLU A 269 -25.12 4.53 2.61
C GLU A 269 -23.65 4.87 2.34
N LEU A 270 -22.68 4.18 3.03
CA LEU A 270 -21.27 4.54 3.01
C LEU A 270 -20.45 3.76 1.98
N THR A 271 -21.00 2.67 1.45
CA THR A 271 -20.44 1.90 0.34
C THR A 271 -21.51 1.57 -0.69
N SER A 272 -21.11 1.10 -1.85
CA SER A 272 -21.96 0.44 -2.85
C SER A 272 -21.26 -0.83 -3.33
N ASP A 273 -21.82 -1.52 -4.33
CA ASP A 273 -21.14 -2.64 -4.98
C ASP A 273 -19.99 -2.21 -5.89
N HIS A 274 -19.84 -0.89 -6.13
CA HIS A 274 -18.78 -0.40 -7.00
C HIS A 274 -17.44 -0.33 -6.26
N PRO A 275 -16.33 -0.89 -6.81
CA PRO A 275 -15.03 -0.96 -6.15
C PRO A 275 -14.46 0.41 -5.72
N ILE A 276 -14.77 1.47 -6.46
CA ILE A 276 -14.35 2.84 -6.11
C ILE A 276 -15.00 3.29 -4.81
N ASP A 277 -16.28 3.04 -4.61
CA ASP A 277 -17.02 3.42 -3.40
C ASP A 277 -16.52 2.60 -2.19
N LEU A 278 -16.27 1.32 -2.40
CA LEU A 278 -15.68 0.44 -1.37
C LEU A 278 -14.29 0.93 -0.96
N CYS A 279 -13.43 1.26 -1.92
CA CYS A 279 -12.10 1.83 -1.66
C CYS A 279 -12.19 3.22 -1.01
N ARG A 280 -13.17 4.05 -1.39
CA ARG A 280 -13.47 5.35 -0.78
C ARG A 280 -13.76 5.21 0.73
N TYR A 281 -14.47 4.17 1.12
CA TYR A 281 -14.73 3.87 2.53
C TYR A 281 -13.43 3.54 3.30
N GLN A 282 -12.44 2.87 2.68
CA GLN A 282 -11.12 2.69 3.29
C GLN A 282 -10.40 4.04 3.47
N VAL A 283 -10.44 4.93 2.46
CA VAL A 283 -9.88 6.29 2.60
C VAL A 283 -10.51 7.04 3.77
N ALA A 284 -11.83 6.94 3.93
CA ALA A 284 -12.53 7.57 5.05
C ALA A 284 -12.06 7.04 6.41
N ASN A 285 -11.77 5.72 6.53
CA ASN A 285 -11.21 5.13 7.74
C ASN A 285 -9.77 5.57 8.03
N GLY A 286 -9.06 6.09 7.04
CA GLY A 286 -7.77 6.80 7.16
C GLY A 286 -7.93 8.26 7.59
N TYR A 287 -8.85 8.56 8.51
CA TYR A 287 -9.18 9.92 8.97
C TYR A 287 -9.55 10.85 7.79
N MET A 288 -10.45 10.38 6.93
CA MET A 288 -10.91 11.10 5.73
C MET A 288 -9.77 11.42 4.75
N GLY A 289 -8.71 10.60 4.72
CA GLY A 289 -7.54 10.77 3.87
C GLY A 289 -6.38 11.55 4.49
N ARG A 290 -6.44 11.93 5.79
CA ARG A 290 -5.28 12.50 6.50
C ARG A 290 -4.13 11.50 6.64
N VAL A 291 -4.44 10.21 6.64
CA VAL A 291 -3.48 9.11 6.50
C VAL A 291 -3.61 8.55 5.09
N GLY A 292 -2.49 8.42 4.38
CA GLY A 292 -2.50 7.96 2.99
C GLY A 292 -2.93 6.49 2.88
N LEU A 293 -3.81 6.17 1.94
CA LEU A 293 -4.16 4.80 1.60
C LEU A 293 -3.40 4.36 0.36
N ILE A 294 -2.60 3.29 0.47
CA ILE A 294 -2.03 2.60 -0.68
C ILE A 294 -2.61 1.19 -0.81
N ASN A 295 -3.00 0.81 -2.03
CA ASN A 295 -3.54 -0.53 -2.25
C ASN A 295 -2.46 -1.50 -2.72
N SER A 296 -2.67 -2.77 -2.38
CA SER A 296 -1.78 -3.88 -2.69
C SER A 296 -1.91 -4.29 -4.16
N GLY A 297 -0.78 -4.48 -4.87
CA GLY A 297 -0.76 -4.95 -6.26
C GLY A 297 -1.19 -6.42 -6.45
N GLY A 298 -1.30 -7.20 -5.37
CA GLY A 298 -1.70 -8.60 -5.44
C GLY A 298 -0.62 -9.56 -5.94
N GLU A 299 -1.03 -10.80 -6.21
CA GLU A 299 -0.17 -11.85 -6.78
C GLU A 299 -0.01 -11.67 -8.29
N SER A 300 1.10 -12.18 -8.83
CA SER A 300 1.25 -12.29 -10.28
C SER A 300 0.39 -13.46 -10.82
N ARG A 301 -0.35 -13.18 -11.88
CA ARG A 301 -1.18 -14.17 -12.62
C ARG A 301 -0.77 -14.24 -14.08
N GLY A 302 0.34 -13.63 -14.46
CA GLY A 302 0.88 -13.64 -15.81
C GLY A 302 0.20 -12.64 -16.75
N ALA A 303 -0.59 -13.12 -17.72
CA ALA A 303 -1.11 -12.27 -18.79
C ALA A 303 -2.04 -11.13 -18.31
N SER A 304 -2.80 -11.35 -17.24
CA SER A 304 -3.75 -10.35 -16.70
C SER A 304 -3.10 -9.29 -15.81
N ASP A 305 -1.84 -9.44 -15.45
CA ASP A 305 -1.16 -8.58 -14.45
C ASP A 305 -1.19 -7.09 -14.78
N LEU A 306 -1.01 -6.74 -16.05
CA LEU A 306 -1.00 -5.34 -16.48
C LEU A 306 -2.38 -4.72 -16.30
N GLN A 307 -3.43 -5.39 -16.78
CA GLN A 307 -4.79 -4.91 -16.66
C GLN A 307 -5.23 -4.80 -15.19
N GLU A 308 -4.95 -5.84 -14.38
CA GLU A 308 -5.27 -5.84 -12.96
C GLU A 308 -4.54 -4.71 -12.20
N ALA A 309 -3.26 -4.44 -12.51
CA ALA A 309 -2.50 -3.39 -11.89
C ALA A 309 -3.03 -1.98 -12.24
N VAL A 310 -3.35 -1.75 -13.53
CA VAL A 310 -3.95 -0.49 -13.99
C VAL A 310 -5.35 -0.31 -13.41
N THR A 311 -6.17 -1.35 -13.41
CA THR A 311 -7.51 -1.32 -12.76
C THR A 311 -7.41 -0.93 -11.29
N THR A 312 -6.47 -1.55 -10.55
CA THR A 312 -6.26 -1.22 -9.13
C THR A 312 -5.82 0.24 -8.95
N ALA A 313 -4.96 0.76 -9.83
CA ALA A 313 -4.52 2.15 -9.80
C ALA A 313 -5.68 3.12 -10.06
N VAL A 314 -6.53 2.82 -11.04
CA VAL A 314 -7.72 3.63 -11.34
C VAL A 314 -8.70 3.63 -10.16
N ILE A 315 -8.98 2.47 -9.56
CA ILE A 315 -9.85 2.37 -8.38
C ILE A 315 -9.29 3.20 -7.24
N ASN A 316 -8.00 3.02 -6.90
CA ASN A 316 -7.36 3.75 -5.80
C ASN A 316 -7.37 5.26 -6.04
N LYS A 317 -6.89 5.74 -7.19
CA LYS A 317 -6.87 7.19 -7.52
C LYS A 317 -8.27 7.78 -7.47
N ARG A 318 -9.23 7.15 -8.15
CA ARG A 318 -10.61 7.65 -8.22
C ARG A 318 -11.34 7.60 -6.88
N ALA A 319 -10.96 6.71 -5.99
CA ALA A 319 -11.44 6.67 -4.61
C ALA A 319 -10.87 7.80 -3.72
N GLY A 320 -9.77 8.44 -4.11
CA GLY A 320 -9.03 9.39 -3.30
C GLY A 320 -7.87 8.77 -2.52
N GLY A 321 -7.43 7.57 -2.91
CA GLY A 321 -6.24 6.92 -2.34
C GLY A 321 -4.95 7.60 -2.80
N MET A 322 -3.85 7.31 -2.09
CA MET A 322 -2.55 7.96 -2.30
C MET A 322 -1.66 7.21 -3.29
N GLY A 323 -1.93 5.95 -3.63
CA GLY A 323 -1.07 5.23 -4.54
C GLY A 323 -1.14 3.73 -4.47
N LEU A 324 -0.16 3.09 -5.11
CA LEU A 324 0.00 1.64 -5.11
C LEU A 324 1.35 1.19 -4.58
N ILE A 325 1.32 -0.01 -3.99
CA ILE A 325 2.49 -0.78 -3.63
C ILE A 325 2.45 -2.12 -4.38
N SER A 326 3.24 -2.24 -5.45
CA SER A 326 3.20 -3.37 -6.37
C SER A 326 4.56 -4.05 -6.46
N GLY A 327 4.64 -5.32 -6.04
CA GLY A 327 5.87 -6.11 -5.98
C GLY A 327 5.88 -7.27 -6.98
N ARG A 328 5.24 -8.41 -6.66
CA ARG A 328 5.31 -9.67 -7.42
C ARG A 328 5.01 -9.50 -8.91
N LYS A 329 4.01 -8.71 -9.26
CA LYS A 329 3.69 -8.39 -10.66
C LYS A 329 4.85 -7.69 -11.40
N ALA A 330 5.73 -6.96 -10.69
CA ALA A 330 6.87 -6.28 -11.28
C ALA A 330 8.15 -7.13 -11.29
N PHE A 331 8.52 -7.77 -10.17
CA PHE A 331 9.81 -8.48 -10.08
C PHE A 331 9.77 -9.94 -10.55
N GLN A 332 8.59 -10.59 -10.68
CA GLN A 332 8.49 -11.97 -11.21
C GLN A 332 8.54 -12.05 -12.74
N ARG A 333 9.13 -11.07 -13.40
CA ARG A 333 9.29 -10.95 -14.85
C ARG A 333 10.62 -10.29 -15.20
N PRO A 334 11.05 -10.30 -16.47
CA PRO A 334 12.22 -9.55 -16.90
C PRO A 334 12.17 -8.08 -16.47
N MET A 335 13.30 -7.49 -16.10
CA MET A 335 13.38 -6.13 -15.56
C MET A 335 12.67 -5.11 -16.45
N LYS A 336 12.87 -5.17 -17.77
CA LYS A 336 12.21 -4.28 -18.74
C LYS A 336 10.67 -4.32 -18.62
N ASP A 337 10.11 -5.51 -18.45
CA ASP A 337 8.67 -5.71 -18.37
C ASP A 337 8.13 -5.27 -17.00
N GLY A 338 8.94 -5.47 -15.93
CA GLY A 338 8.66 -4.94 -14.60
C GLY A 338 8.60 -3.42 -14.57
N ILE A 339 9.58 -2.76 -15.20
CA ILE A 339 9.61 -1.30 -15.38
C ILE A 339 8.38 -0.83 -16.16
N ALA A 340 8.05 -1.48 -17.27
CA ALA A 340 6.89 -1.12 -18.09
C ALA A 340 5.57 -1.22 -17.29
N LEU A 341 5.42 -2.24 -16.46
CA LEU A 341 4.25 -2.39 -15.58
C LEU A 341 4.19 -1.28 -14.53
N LEU A 342 5.32 -0.95 -13.87
CA LEU A 342 5.38 0.15 -12.89
C LEU A 342 5.05 1.49 -13.55
N HIS A 343 5.55 1.73 -14.76
CA HIS A 343 5.22 2.94 -15.53
C HIS A 343 3.73 3.01 -15.88
N ALA A 344 3.11 1.90 -16.29
CA ALA A 344 1.67 1.88 -16.59
C ALA A 344 0.81 2.21 -15.37
N ILE A 345 1.19 1.72 -14.18
CA ILE A 345 0.57 2.12 -12.91
C ILE A 345 0.72 3.63 -12.67
N GLN A 346 1.93 4.15 -12.83
CA GLN A 346 2.24 5.56 -12.58
C GLN A 346 1.56 6.48 -13.60
N ASP A 347 1.42 6.05 -14.85
CA ASP A 347 0.71 6.78 -15.90
C ASP A 347 -0.73 7.10 -15.47
N VAL A 348 -1.43 6.19 -14.78
CA VAL A 348 -2.78 6.44 -14.24
C VAL A 348 -2.79 7.64 -13.28
N TYR A 349 -1.78 7.75 -12.40
CA TYR A 349 -1.70 8.85 -11.43
C TYR A 349 -1.27 10.17 -12.06
N LEU A 350 -0.50 10.11 -13.15
CA LEU A 350 -0.05 11.29 -13.93
C LEU A 350 -1.12 11.81 -14.90
N ASP A 351 -2.19 11.07 -15.10
CA ASP A 351 -3.25 11.42 -16.03
C ASP A 351 -4.30 12.30 -15.33
N ASP A 352 -4.34 13.59 -15.67
CA ASP A 352 -5.27 14.58 -15.11
C ASP A 352 -6.73 14.30 -15.47
N GLU A 353 -6.99 13.52 -16.51
CA GLU A 353 -8.34 13.12 -16.93
C GLU A 353 -8.90 11.95 -16.06
N VAL A 354 -8.03 11.20 -15.40
CA VAL A 354 -8.44 10.20 -14.39
C VAL A 354 -8.68 10.91 -13.06
N THR A 355 -9.85 11.54 -12.95
CA THR A 355 -10.21 12.37 -11.80
C THR A 355 -10.77 11.57 -10.62
N ILE A 356 -10.79 12.18 -9.44
CA ILE A 356 -11.49 11.64 -8.26
C ILE A 356 -13.00 11.57 -8.54
N ALA A 357 -13.61 10.41 -8.27
CA ALA A 357 -15.01 10.13 -8.54
C ALA A 357 -15.96 10.94 -7.65
#